data_9ffce9eff32b178bcf1187d72c5cbb7e
#
_entry.id   9ffce9eff32b178bcf1187d72c5cbb7e
#
_cell.length_a   1.000
_cell.length_b   1.000
_cell.length_c   1.000
_cell.angle_alpha   90.00
_cell.angle_beta   90.00
_cell.angle_gamma   90.00
#
_symmetry.space_group_name_H-M   'P 1'
#
loop_
_entity.id
_entity.type
_entity.pdbx_description
1 polymer ?
#
loop_
_entity_poly.entity_id
_entity_poly.type
_entity_poly.pdbx_seq_one_letter_code
_entity_poly.pdbx_strand_id
1 'polypeptide(L)'
;MKAKSRFKRLLAFTAVTLLWFPQAQLIGIAEAKLACGPTTNKGSDLPRTVAIAANPAGTGAHALASGLAAVASKVTQVSAKVQPYNGPNAWMPLLESGEVEFGIINILDSYMAATGSGNYKKAYSTIRVVSGGVFPFTAGMIVRDKSDIKQISDLKGKRLAWDYGGHAINQTWQLAILEAGGLKPSDVVQVRVSNLNDGIRGVPEGKVDASFTAVGIGINEEANAMEPIRFLGLRNIEGANKILAKYGASVVKSEPAAGIKGDTYVIGYPLHLVSSTQVNDRTISVMLKAWWDNLPELETIHPLFKKWKKEHQALTNYTVPYHSAAVKFYQEAGVWSAKQEARAKEICS
;
A
#
# COMPACT_ATOMS: atom_id res chain seq x y z
N MET A 1 -62.37 38.41 -23.68
CA MET A 1 -61.26 37.70 -24.31
C MET A 1 -60.20 37.46 -23.25
N LYS A 2 -60.03 36.18 -22.77
CA LYS A 2 -59.12 35.82 -21.69
C LYS A 2 -58.01 34.97 -22.29
N ALA A 3 -56.76 35.48 -22.24
CA ALA A 3 -55.57 34.75 -22.63
C ALA A 3 -55.08 33.90 -21.43
N LYS A 4 -55.01 32.58 -21.60
CA LYS A 4 -54.46 31.62 -20.62
C LYS A 4 -52.96 31.48 -20.89
N SER A 5 -52.14 31.95 -19.95
CA SER A 5 -50.71 31.69 -19.88
C SER A 5 -50.47 30.29 -19.35
N ARG A 6 -49.81 29.43 -20.13
CA ARG A 6 -49.34 28.08 -19.71
C ARG A 6 -47.88 28.21 -19.23
N PHE A 7 -47.72 28.08 -17.91
CA PHE A 7 -46.38 27.90 -17.28
C PHE A 7 -45.91 26.47 -17.55
N LYS A 8 -44.90 26.31 -18.42
CA LYS A 8 -44.15 25.04 -18.54
C LYS A 8 -43.08 25.04 -17.47
N ARG A 9 -43.23 24.17 -16.47
CA ARG A 9 -42.18 23.82 -15.51
C ARG A 9 -41.11 23.00 -16.24
N LEU A 10 -39.93 23.55 -16.43
CA LEU A 10 -38.72 22.80 -16.81
C LEU A 10 -38.21 22.07 -15.57
N LEU A 11 -38.32 20.76 -15.56
CA LEU A 11 -37.61 19.90 -14.63
C LEU A 11 -36.17 19.78 -15.13
N ALA A 12 -35.23 20.44 -14.45
CA ALA A 12 -33.82 20.23 -14.65
C ALA A 12 -33.42 18.91 -13.98
N PHE A 13 -33.22 17.88 -14.80
CA PHE A 13 -32.54 16.67 -14.37
C PHE A 13 -31.06 16.98 -14.23
N THR A 14 -30.57 17.15 -13.00
CA THR A 14 -29.15 17.12 -12.70
C THR A 14 -28.67 15.67 -12.86
N ALA A 15 -28.06 15.40 -14.00
CA ALA A 15 -27.34 14.16 -14.20
C ALA A 15 -26.11 14.16 -13.26
N VAL A 16 -26.19 13.38 -12.19
CA VAL A 16 -25.02 13.01 -11.39
C VAL A 16 -24.17 12.11 -12.29
N THR A 17 -23.17 12.67 -12.90
CA THR A 17 -22.11 11.91 -13.57
C THR A 17 -21.33 11.18 -12.49
N LEU A 18 -21.69 9.91 -12.24
CA LEU A 18 -20.79 8.95 -11.58
C LEU A 18 -19.51 8.92 -12.41
N LEU A 19 -18.45 9.54 -11.89
CA LEU A 19 -17.10 9.36 -12.38
C LEU A 19 -16.73 7.90 -12.21
N TRP A 20 -16.91 7.13 -13.26
CA TRP A 20 -16.39 5.81 -13.42
C TRP A 20 -14.86 5.93 -13.45
N PHE A 21 -14.18 5.70 -12.31
CA PHE A 21 -12.74 5.48 -12.31
C PHE A 21 -12.49 4.18 -13.09
N PRO A 22 -11.74 4.22 -14.19
CA PRO A 22 -11.32 2.99 -14.83
C PRO A 22 -10.49 2.21 -13.80
N GLN A 23 -10.93 1.00 -13.49
CA GLN A 23 -10.10 0.05 -12.74
C GLN A 23 -8.80 -0.08 -13.53
N ALA A 24 -7.69 0.37 -12.93
CA ALA A 24 -6.38 0.21 -13.54
C ALA A 24 -6.15 -1.30 -13.71
N GLN A 25 -6.28 -1.78 -14.93
CA GLN A 25 -5.83 -3.11 -15.29
C GLN A 25 -4.32 -3.12 -15.09
N LEU A 26 -3.80 -4.05 -14.32
CA LEU A 26 -2.37 -4.37 -14.21
C LEU A 26 -1.90 -4.92 -15.56
N ILE A 27 -1.85 -4.06 -16.59
CA ILE A 27 -1.41 -4.43 -17.93
C ILE A 27 0.11 -4.39 -17.91
N GLY A 28 0.75 -5.56 -17.85
CA GLY A 28 2.18 -5.68 -18.10
C GLY A 28 3.01 -6.51 -17.13
N ILE A 29 2.44 -7.03 -16.05
CA ILE A 29 3.10 -8.06 -15.26
C ILE A 29 2.79 -9.38 -15.94
N ALA A 30 3.79 -10.04 -16.52
CA ALA A 30 3.64 -11.39 -17.10
C ALA A 30 3.00 -12.29 -16.02
N GLU A 31 1.83 -12.85 -16.31
CA GLU A 31 1.07 -13.62 -15.32
C GLU A 31 1.77 -14.94 -15.04
N ALA A 32 2.67 -14.94 -14.06
CA ALA A 32 3.17 -16.18 -13.51
C ALA A 32 2.02 -16.87 -12.77
N LYS A 33 1.71 -18.09 -13.13
CA LYS A 33 0.74 -18.92 -12.40
C LYS A 33 1.26 -19.18 -11.00
N LEU A 34 0.43 -18.96 -9.99
CA LEU A 34 0.81 -19.11 -8.58
C LEU A 34 0.26 -20.42 -8.01
N ALA A 35 0.96 -20.97 -7.05
CA ALA A 35 0.47 -22.10 -6.28
C ALA A 35 -0.64 -21.65 -5.34
N CYS A 36 -1.88 -21.96 -5.65
CA CYS A 36 -3.07 -21.60 -4.86
C CYS A 36 -3.53 -22.73 -3.95
N GLY A 37 -2.61 -23.55 -3.47
CA GLY A 37 -2.93 -24.64 -2.55
C GLY A 37 -3.63 -24.17 -1.27
N PRO A 38 -4.41 -25.06 -0.63
CA PRO A 38 -5.11 -24.75 0.62
C PRO A 38 -4.11 -24.46 1.74
N THR A 39 -4.64 -23.96 2.86
CA THR A 39 -3.88 -23.84 4.12
C THR A 39 -3.17 -25.13 4.45
N THR A 40 -1.87 -25.07 4.70
CA THR A 40 -1.05 -26.23 5.04
C THR A 40 -1.16 -26.58 6.52
N ASN A 41 -1.31 -25.59 7.40
CA ASN A 41 -1.58 -25.79 8.80
C ASN A 41 -3.05 -26.12 9.04
N LYS A 42 -3.35 -27.36 9.39
CA LYS A 42 -4.71 -27.88 9.71
C LYS A 42 -5.06 -27.80 11.19
N GLY A 43 -4.20 -27.20 12.03
CA GLY A 43 -4.49 -26.97 13.43
C GLY A 43 -5.75 -26.12 13.63
N SER A 44 -6.46 -26.36 14.72
CA SER A 44 -7.67 -25.61 15.10
C SER A 44 -7.45 -24.70 16.29
N ASP A 45 -6.26 -24.73 16.89
CA ASP A 45 -5.95 -23.97 18.09
C ASP A 45 -5.68 -22.50 17.77
N LEU A 46 -6.29 -21.63 18.57
CA LEU A 46 -5.99 -20.21 18.50
C LEU A 46 -4.70 -19.93 19.29
N PRO A 47 -3.66 -19.35 18.65
CA PRO A 47 -2.42 -19.03 19.35
C PRO A 47 -2.65 -17.96 20.42
N ARG A 48 -1.90 -18.02 21.51
CA ARG A 48 -1.95 -16.98 22.55
C ARG A 48 -1.36 -15.66 22.07
N THR A 49 -0.43 -15.70 21.13
CA THR A 49 0.27 -14.53 20.58
C THR A 49 0.31 -14.65 19.07
N VAL A 50 0.14 -13.54 18.38
CA VAL A 50 0.42 -13.39 16.94
C VAL A 50 1.35 -12.22 16.71
N ALA A 51 2.24 -12.34 15.72
CA ALA A 51 3.13 -11.28 15.27
C ALA A 51 2.59 -10.65 13.98
N ILE A 52 2.66 -9.31 13.91
CA ILE A 52 2.37 -8.54 12.71
C ILE A 52 3.67 -7.85 12.28
N ALA A 53 4.29 -8.33 11.21
CA ALA A 53 5.47 -7.71 10.65
C ALA A 53 5.14 -6.36 10.02
N ALA A 54 5.98 -5.38 10.26
CA ALA A 54 5.85 -4.03 9.73
C ALA A 54 7.22 -3.41 9.46
N ASN A 55 7.22 -2.25 8.82
CA ASN A 55 8.41 -1.42 8.67
C ASN A 55 8.76 -0.71 9.99
N PRO A 56 9.89 0.01 10.10
CA PRO A 56 10.27 0.72 11.32
C PRO A 56 9.20 1.69 11.82
N ALA A 57 9.24 1.99 13.11
CA ALA A 57 8.35 2.98 13.73
C ALA A 57 8.37 4.33 12.98
N GLY A 58 7.23 5.03 12.97
CA GLY A 58 7.04 6.26 12.20
C GLY A 58 6.58 6.04 10.76
N THR A 59 6.63 4.81 10.23
CA THR A 59 6.11 4.48 8.88
C THR A 59 4.63 4.15 8.90
N GLY A 60 3.97 4.26 7.73
CA GLY A 60 2.54 3.93 7.60
C GLY A 60 2.24 2.45 7.87
N ALA A 61 3.10 1.53 7.43
CA ALA A 61 2.95 0.10 7.71
C ALA A 61 3.00 -0.19 9.22
N HIS A 62 3.90 0.49 9.96
CA HIS A 62 3.98 0.35 11.42
C HIS A 62 2.73 0.89 12.10
N ALA A 63 2.22 2.06 11.67
CA ALA A 63 1.00 2.64 12.22
C ALA A 63 -0.22 1.71 12.04
N LEU A 64 -0.36 1.14 10.84
CA LEU A 64 -1.41 0.16 10.54
C LEU A 64 -1.26 -1.11 11.39
N ALA A 65 -0.07 -1.71 11.45
CA ALA A 65 0.18 -2.89 12.26
C ALA A 65 -0.12 -2.63 13.75
N SER A 66 0.24 -1.45 14.27
CA SER A 66 -0.02 -1.06 15.66
C SER A 66 -1.52 -0.94 15.95
N GLY A 67 -2.30 -0.34 15.06
CA GLY A 67 -3.75 -0.25 15.22
C GLY A 67 -4.41 -1.64 15.17
N LEU A 68 -4.02 -2.46 14.19
CA LEU A 68 -4.52 -3.84 14.07
C LEU A 68 -4.17 -4.68 15.32
N ALA A 69 -2.94 -4.56 15.84
CA ALA A 69 -2.51 -5.27 17.05
C ALA A 69 -3.29 -4.80 18.29
N ALA A 70 -3.49 -3.49 18.45
CA ALA A 70 -4.22 -2.92 19.58
C ALA A 70 -5.68 -3.41 19.60
N VAL A 71 -6.39 -3.31 18.49
CA VAL A 71 -7.79 -3.75 18.38
C VAL A 71 -7.90 -5.25 18.60
N ALA A 72 -7.09 -6.06 17.93
CA ALA A 72 -7.14 -7.52 18.08
C ALA A 72 -6.89 -7.96 19.53
N SER A 73 -5.87 -7.39 20.19
CA SER A 73 -5.56 -7.70 21.59
C SER A 73 -6.66 -7.27 22.57
N LYS A 74 -7.42 -6.22 22.24
CA LYS A 74 -8.52 -5.71 23.06
C LYS A 74 -9.78 -6.59 22.96
N VAL A 75 -10.11 -7.06 21.74
CA VAL A 75 -11.40 -7.70 21.48
C VAL A 75 -11.32 -9.23 21.33
N THR A 76 -10.11 -9.80 21.37
CA THR A 76 -9.89 -11.27 21.32
C THR A 76 -9.07 -11.74 22.49
N GLN A 77 -8.89 -13.09 22.59
CA GLN A 77 -7.96 -13.69 23.56
C GLN A 77 -6.51 -13.75 23.07
N VAL A 78 -6.23 -13.15 21.89
CA VAL A 78 -4.90 -13.20 21.24
C VAL A 78 -4.13 -11.93 21.59
N SER A 79 -2.91 -12.06 22.12
CA SER A 79 -1.98 -10.95 22.27
C SER A 79 -1.31 -10.68 20.93
N ALA A 80 -1.78 -9.68 20.18
CA ALA A 80 -1.14 -9.29 18.92
C ALA A 80 0.01 -8.32 19.17
N LYS A 81 1.17 -8.56 18.54
CA LYS A 81 2.39 -7.75 18.71
C LYS A 81 2.93 -7.31 17.37
N VAL A 82 3.35 -6.05 17.29
CA VAL A 82 4.07 -5.55 16.11
C VAL A 82 5.54 -5.94 16.21
N GLN A 83 6.07 -6.50 15.14
CA GLN A 83 7.49 -6.75 14.96
C GLN A 83 8.04 -5.87 13.84
N PRO A 84 8.83 -4.83 14.17
CA PRO A 84 9.39 -3.94 13.16
C PRO A 84 10.64 -4.56 12.51
N TYR A 85 10.70 -4.45 11.18
CA TYR A 85 11.81 -4.87 10.33
C TYR A 85 12.18 -3.75 9.37
N ASN A 86 13.37 -3.81 8.78
CA ASN A 86 13.80 -2.81 7.78
C ASN A 86 12.98 -2.84 6.47
N GLY A 87 12.10 -3.82 6.28
CA GLY A 87 11.20 -3.94 5.14
C GLY A 87 10.79 -5.38 4.84
N PRO A 88 9.92 -5.60 3.84
CA PRO A 88 9.37 -6.91 3.52
C PRO A 88 10.41 -7.98 3.18
N ASN A 89 11.50 -7.63 2.54
CA ASN A 89 12.57 -8.58 2.23
C ASN A 89 13.18 -9.21 3.51
N ALA A 90 13.13 -8.51 4.65
CA ALA A 90 13.68 -9.01 5.89
C ALA A 90 12.73 -9.99 6.63
N TRP A 91 11.40 -9.78 6.53
CA TRP A 91 10.43 -10.61 7.26
C TRP A 91 9.71 -11.65 6.39
N MET A 92 9.81 -11.58 5.06
CA MET A 92 9.16 -12.55 4.17
C MET A 92 9.56 -14.01 4.44
N PRO A 93 10.84 -14.35 4.74
CA PRO A 93 11.21 -15.70 5.15
C PRO A 93 10.50 -16.17 6.42
N LEU A 94 10.27 -15.26 7.36
CA LEU A 94 9.60 -15.56 8.64
C LEU A 94 8.09 -15.76 8.46
N LEU A 95 7.48 -15.01 7.52
CA LEU A 95 6.10 -15.25 7.12
C LEU A 95 5.94 -16.61 6.43
N GLU A 96 6.89 -16.99 5.57
CA GLU A 96 6.87 -18.28 4.88
C GLU A 96 7.01 -19.46 5.86
N SER A 97 7.84 -19.33 6.88
CA SER A 97 8.01 -20.36 7.92
C SER A 97 6.85 -20.39 8.92
N GLY A 98 6.03 -19.33 9.01
CA GLY A 98 4.98 -19.18 10.01
C GLY A 98 5.48 -18.67 11.37
N GLU A 99 6.71 -18.15 11.45
CA GLU A 99 7.23 -17.45 12.64
C GLU A 99 6.62 -16.07 12.84
N VAL A 100 6.13 -15.48 11.74
CA VAL A 100 5.32 -14.26 11.72
C VAL A 100 4.01 -14.61 11.04
N GLU A 101 2.88 -14.29 11.68
CA GLU A 101 1.56 -14.68 11.18
C GLU A 101 1.01 -13.69 10.15
N PHE A 102 1.33 -12.40 10.29
CA PHE A 102 0.81 -11.34 9.42
C PHE A 102 1.89 -10.35 9.02
N GLY A 103 1.67 -9.67 7.89
CA GLY A 103 2.56 -8.60 7.44
C GLY A 103 1.83 -7.53 6.62
N ILE A 104 2.28 -6.28 6.72
CA ILE A 104 1.78 -5.15 5.91
C ILE A 104 2.73 -4.93 4.73
N ILE A 105 2.19 -5.03 3.50
CA ILE A 105 2.98 -4.99 2.27
C ILE A 105 2.19 -4.35 1.12
N ASN A 106 2.86 -3.73 0.15
CA ASN A 106 2.18 -3.26 -1.06
C ASN A 106 1.95 -4.38 -2.09
N ILE A 107 1.01 -4.14 -2.99
CA ILE A 107 0.55 -5.14 -3.96
C ILE A 107 1.66 -5.62 -4.91
N LEU A 108 2.56 -4.73 -5.35
CA LEU A 108 3.66 -5.08 -6.25
C LEU A 108 4.71 -5.94 -5.54
N ASP A 109 5.07 -5.54 -4.32
CA ASP A 109 6.08 -6.22 -3.53
C ASP A 109 5.63 -7.64 -3.14
N SER A 110 4.34 -7.81 -2.78
CA SER A 110 3.77 -9.15 -2.51
C SER A 110 3.74 -10.03 -3.76
N TYR A 111 3.47 -9.46 -4.94
CA TYR A 111 3.56 -10.18 -6.21
C TYR A 111 4.99 -10.63 -6.51
N MET A 112 5.96 -9.72 -6.37
CA MET A 112 7.38 -10.04 -6.56
C MET A 112 7.84 -11.14 -5.57
N ALA A 113 7.40 -11.08 -4.32
CA ALA A 113 7.68 -12.11 -3.34
C ALA A 113 7.07 -13.47 -3.73
N ALA A 114 5.80 -13.49 -4.13
CA ALA A 114 5.11 -14.72 -4.53
C ALA A 114 5.73 -15.39 -5.76
N THR A 115 6.24 -14.59 -6.70
CA THR A 115 6.82 -15.08 -7.98
C THR A 115 8.34 -15.25 -7.95
N GLY A 116 9.03 -14.78 -6.91
CA GLY A 116 10.50 -14.78 -6.86
C GLY A 116 11.13 -13.84 -7.89
N SER A 117 10.46 -12.74 -8.20
CA SER A 117 10.91 -11.75 -9.17
C SER A 117 11.35 -10.43 -8.52
N GLY A 118 11.87 -9.50 -9.32
CA GLY A 118 12.27 -8.17 -8.84
C GLY A 118 13.26 -8.23 -7.68
N ASN A 119 12.83 -7.84 -6.50
CA ASN A 119 13.66 -7.75 -5.29
C ASN A 119 13.90 -9.11 -4.61
N TYR A 120 13.25 -10.18 -5.06
CA TYR A 120 13.27 -11.48 -4.40
C TYR A 120 14.01 -12.51 -5.25
N LYS A 121 14.94 -13.26 -4.63
CA LYS A 121 15.75 -14.28 -5.30
C LYS A 121 15.07 -15.66 -5.38
N LYS A 122 13.98 -15.84 -4.62
CA LYS A 122 13.16 -17.05 -4.63
C LYS A 122 11.69 -16.69 -4.49
N ALA A 123 10.82 -17.57 -4.97
CA ALA A 123 9.38 -17.45 -4.75
C ALA A 123 9.02 -17.85 -3.31
N TYR A 124 8.10 -17.09 -2.71
CA TYR A 124 7.48 -17.37 -1.42
C TYR A 124 6.04 -17.84 -1.67
N SER A 125 5.89 -19.10 -2.03
CA SER A 125 4.61 -19.66 -2.52
C SER A 125 3.53 -19.79 -1.45
N THR A 126 3.88 -19.65 -0.18
CA THR A 126 2.94 -19.72 0.94
C THR A 126 2.21 -18.42 1.24
N ILE A 127 2.67 -17.28 0.69
CA ILE A 127 2.05 -15.96 0.94
C ILE A 127 0.59 -15.93 0.50
N ARG A 128 -0.29 -15.35 1.34
CA ARG A 128 -1.73 -15.20 1.08
C ARG A 128 -2.21 -13.82 1.51
N VAL A 129 -3.08 -13.21 0.71
CA VAL A 129 -3.77 -11.98 1.09
C VAL A 129 -4.83 -12.31 2.14
N VAL A 130 -4.90 -11.51 3.20
CA VAL A 130 -5.95 -11.58 4.22
C VAL A 130 -6.94 -10.45 4.01
N SER A 131 -6.44 -9.24 3.67
CA SER A 131 -7.28 -8.06 3.48
C SER A 131 -6.63 -7.12 2.45
N GLY A 132 -7.46 -6.52 1.60
CA GLY A 132 -7.05 -5.52 0.61
C GLY A 132 -6.49 -4.23 1.21
N GLY A 133 -6.79 -3.98 2.49
CA GLY A 133 -6.14 -2.95 3.29
C GLY A 133 -6.44 -1.51 2.89
N VAL A 134 -5.40 -0.68 2.78
CA VAL A 134 -5.49 0.76 2.48
C VAL A 134 -5.42 1.00 0.98
N PHE A 135 -6.38 1.77 0.45
CA PHE A 135 -6.35 2.24 -0.94
C PHE A 135 -6.99 3.63 -1.11
N PRO A 136 -6.32 4.59 -1.77
CA PRO A 136 -4.91 4.55 -2.16
C PRO A 136 -3.98 4.81 -0.98
N PHE A 137 -2.89 4.06 -0.87
CA PHE A 137 -1.75 4.43 -0.06
C PHE A 137 -0.86 5.33 -0.90
N THR A 138 -0.61 6.56 -0.44
CA THR A 138 0.02 7.62 -1.23
C THR A 138 1.49 7.81 -0.86
N ALA A 139 2.35 8.00 -1.87
CA ALA A 139 3.78 8.19 -1.69
C ALA A 139 4.40 9.05 -2.80
N GLY A 140 5.58 9.60 -2.54
CA GLY A 140 6.30 10.44 -3.49
C GLY A 140 7.73 10.73 -3.07
N MET A 141 8.36 11.65 -3.79
CA MET A 141 9.70 12.13 -3.47
C MET A 141 9.63 13.41 -2.66
N ILE A 142 10.38 13.50 -1.57
CA ILE A 142 10.53 14.72 -0.77
C ILE A 142 11.89 15.37 -1.01
N VAL A 143 11.91 16.68 -0.88
CA VAL A 143 13.10 17.54 -0.87
C VAL A 143 12.97 18.59 0.23
N ARG A 144 14.05 19.29 0.58
CA ARG A 144 13.96 20.48 1.45
C ARG A 144 13.11 21.56 0.76
N ASP A 145 12.21 22.20 1.50
CA ASP A 145 11.29 23.21 0.94
C ASP A 145 12.03 24.39 0.31
N LYS A 146 13.14 24.82 0.92
CA LYS A 146 13.98 25.92 0.42
C LYS A 146 14.86 25.55 -0.79
N SER A 147 14.91 24.25 -1.22
CA SER A 147 15.74 23.84 -2.34
C SER A 147 15.24 24.40 -3.68
N ASP A 148 16.11 24.46 -4.66
CA ASP A 148 15.85 24.84 -6.05
C ASP A 148 15.14 23.74 -6.86
N ILE A 149 15.06 22.51 -6.32
CA ILE A 149 14.42 21.36 -6.95
C ILE A 149 12.90 21.53 -6.90
N LYS A 150 12.24 21.86 -8.01
CA LYS A 150 10.79 22.17 -8.07
C LYS A 150 9.94 21.08 -8.74
N GLN A 151 10.55 20.14 -9.43
CA GLN A 151 9.93 19.05 -10.17
C GLN A 151 10.88 17.86 -10.26
N ILE A 152 10.37 16.69 -10.70
CA ILE A 152 11.15 15.45 -10.77
C ILE A 152 12.38 15.59 -11.69
N SER A 153 12.25 16.29 -12.83
CA SER A 153 13.38 16.50 -13.75
C SER A 153 14.56 17.28 -13.14
N ASP A 154 14.31 18.09 -12.11
CA ASP A 154 15.37 18.86 -11.42
C ASP A 154 16.24 17.98 -10.51
N LEU A 155 15.86 16.70 -10.34
CA LEU A 155 16.67 15.70 -9.62
C LEU A 155 17.91 15.27 -10.40
N LYS A 156 18.06 15.67 -11.66
CA LYS A 156 19.28 15.37 -12.45
C LYS A 156 20.53 15.87 -11.74
N GLY A 157 21.50 14.97 -11.52
CA GLY A 157 22.75 15.24 -10.80
C GLY A 157 22.59 15.39 -9.28
N LYS A 158 21.38 15.25 -8.71
CA LYS A 158 21.16 15.38 -7.26
C LYS A 158 21.36 14.04 -6.55
N ARG A 159 21.66 14.11 -5.25
CA ARG A 159 21.88 12.94 -4.38
C ARG A 159 20.53 12.40 -3.91
N LEU A 160 20.20 11.18 -4.29
CA LEU A 160 18.97 10.51 -3.88
C LEU A 160 19.27 9.38 -2.90
N ALA A 161 18.48 9.28 -1.82
CA ALA A 161 18.49 8.10 -0.97
C ALA A 161 18.21 6.85 -1.82
N TRP A 162 19.02 5.81 -1.66
CA TRP A 162 19.02 4.63 -2.51
C TRP A 162 19.30 3.38 -1.69
N ASP A 163 18.93 2.19 -2.21
CA ASP A 163 19.22 0.91 -1.57
C ASP A 163 18.80 0.89 -0.08
N TYR A 164 17.49 0.98 0.15
CA TYR A 164 16.87 1.09 1.48
C TYR A 164 16.98 -0.19 2.34
N GLY A 165 18.06 -0.94 2.22
CA GLY A 165 18.31 -2.17 2.95
C GLY A 165 17.23 -3.23 2.68
N GLY A 166 16.55 -3.70 3.72
CA GLY A 166 15.48 -4.71 3.60
C GLY A 166 14.16 -4.20 2.98
N HIS A 167 14.13 -2.95 2.44
CA HIS A 167 12.93 -2.35 1.83
C HIS A 167 13.19 -1.96 0.36
N ALA A 168 13.66 -2.93 -0.41
CA ALA A 168 14.13 -2.72 -1.79
C ALA A 168 13.05 -2.20 -2.76
N ILE A 169 11.76 -2.44 -2.48
CA ILE A 169 10.65 -1.94 -3.30
C ILE A 169 10.60 -0.40 -3.39
N ASN A 170 11.14 0.31 -2.40
CA ASN A 170 11.20 1.78 -2.45
C ASN A 170 12.03 2.27 -3.64
N GLN A 171 13.09 1.53 -3.99
CA GLN A 171 13.88 1.80 -5.19
C GLN A 171 13.03 1.63 -6.46
N THR A 172 12.18 0.61 -6.53
CA THR A 172 11.28 0.41 -7.67
C THR A 172 10.31 1.58 -7.83
N TRP A 173 9.72 2.08 -6.72
CA TRP A 173 8.86 3.26 -6.77
C TRP A 173 9.62 4.52 -7.17
N GLN A 174 10.85 4.71 -6.69
CA GLN A 174 11.70 5.81 -7.13
C GLN A 174 11.97 5.75 -8.64
N LEU A 175 12.30 4.56 -9.17
CA LEU A 175 12.52 4.35 -10.60
C LEU A 175 11.30 4.75 -11.42
N ALA A 176 10.11 4.33 -11.01
CA ALA A 176 8.86 4.69 -11.67
C ALA A 176 8.60 6.22 -11.66
N ILE A 177 8.89 6.89 -10.53
CA ILE A 177 8.76 8.34 -10.41
C ILE A 177 9.79 9.07 -11.27
N LEU A 178 11.05 8.63 -11.30
CA LEU A 178 12.10 9.19 -12.15
C LEU A 178 11.74 9.05 -13.63
N GLU A 179 11.29 7.86 -14.07
CA GLU A 179 10.82 7.61 -15.44
C GLU A 179 9.66 8.56 -15.80
N ALA A 180 8.69 8.74 -14.89
CA ALA A 180 7.58 9.68 -15.09
C ALA A 180 8.04 11.14 -15.21
N GLY A 181 9.17 11.50 -14.64
CA GLY A 181 9.84 12.80 -14.77
C GLY A 181 10.85 12.89 -15.92
N GLY A 182 10.95 11.84 -16.76
CA GLY A 182 11.88 11.81 -17.90
C GLY A 182 13.33 11.54 -17.52
N LEU A 183 13.60 11.01 -16.33
CA LEU A 183 14.93 10.68 -15.84
C LEU A 183 15.20 9.17 -15.81
N LYS A 184 16.49 8.82 -15.92
CA LYS A 184 17.01 7.46 -15.74
C LYS A 184 17.75 7.35 -14.40
N PRO A 185 17.98 6.14 -13.88
CA PRO A 185 18.77 5.93 -12.66
C PRO A 185 20.18 6.51 -12.73
N SER A 186 20.78 6.53 -13.92
CA SER A 186 22.11 7.10 -14.16
C SER A 186 22.14 8.63 -14.16
N ASP A 187 20.99 9.30 -14.18
CA ASP A 187 20.91 10.77 -14.14
C ASP A 187 21.03 11.32 -12.72
N VAL A 188 21.04 10.48 -11.68
CA VAL A 188 21.08 10.87 -10.26
C VAL A 188 22.27 10.25 -9.54
N VAL A 189 22.71 10.89 -8.46
CA VAL A 189 23.75 10.36 -7.56
C VAL A 189 23.06 9.48 -6.51
N GLN A 190 23.29 8.18 -6.55
CA GLN A 190 22.69 7.20 -5.66
C GLN A 190 23.45 7.16 -4.33
N VAL A 191 22.79 7.47 -3.23
CA VAL A 191 23.35 7.45 -1.88
C VAL A 191 22.71 6.33 -1.08
N ARG A 192 23.48 5.31 -0.75
CA ARG A 192 23.02 4.19 0.05
C ARG A 192 22.56 4.64 1.43
N VAL A 193 21.38 4.15 1.86
CA VAL A 193 20.84 4.37 3.20
C VAL A 193 20.51 3.03 3.86
N SER A 194 20.54 2.97 5.19
CA SER A 194 20.33 1.71 5.91
C SER A 194 18.87 1.25 5.91
N ASN A 195 17.92 2.21 5.86
CA ASN A 195 16.47 1.98 5.86
C ASN A 195 15.73 3.22 5.36
N LEU A 196 14.40 3.14 5.31
CA LEU A 196 13.54 4.24 4.84
C LEU A 196 13.68 5.50 5.70
N ASN A 197 13.69 5.35 7.04
CA ASN A 197 13.73 6.49 7.95
C ASN A 197 15.05 7.27 7.81
N ASP A 198 16.17 6.58 7.62
CA ASP A 198 17.49 7.21 7.40
C ASP A 198 17.50 8.02 6.10
N GLY A 199 16.85 7.51 5.04
CA GLY A 199 16.67 8.24 3.79
C GLY A 199 15.86 9.52 3.98
N ILE A 200 14.74 9.45 4.71
CA ILE A 200 13.85 10.59 4.97
C ILE A 200 14.56 11.64 5.83
N ARG A 201 15.18 11.26 6.96
CA ARG A 201 15.96 12.17 7.82
C ARG A 201 17.15 12.78 7.08
N GLY A 202 17.76 12.03 6.18
CA GLY A 202 18.89 12.50 5.36
C GLY A 202 18.57 13.74 4.52
N VAL A 203 17.27 14.01 4.21
CA VAL A 203 16.87 15.21 3.45
C VAL A 203 17.05 16.49 4.29
N PRO A 204 16.43 16.67 5.48
CA PRO A 204 16.64 17.84 6.29
C PRO A 204 18.10 17.96 6.77
N GLU A 205 18.79 16.87 7.04
CA GLU A 205 20.18 16.83 7.44
C GLU A 205 21.15 17.20 6.31
N GLY A 206 20.69 17.28 5.05
CA GLY A 206 21.53 17.57 3.89
C GLY A 206 22.46 16.46 3.45
N LYS A 207 22.26 15.23 3.93
CA LYS A 207 23.00 14.03 3.51
C LYS A 207 22.59 13.60 2.09
N VAL A 208 21.30 13.75 1.79
CA VAL A 208 20.70 13.54 0.46
C VAL A 208 19.88 14.77 0.07
N ASP A 209 19.64 14.95 -1.22
CA ASP A 209 18.85 16.06 -1.74
C ASP A 209 17.37 15.65 -1.86
N ALA A 210 17.09 14.35 -2.06
CA ALA A 210 15.75 13.81 -2.12
C ALA A 210 15.68 12.38 -1.55
N SER A 211 14.47 11.99 -1.09
CA SER A 211 14.15 10.62 -0.64
C SER A 211 12.72 10.26 -0.99
N PHE A 212 12.48 8.98 -1.21
CA PHE A 212 11.13 8.43 -1.30
C PHE A 212 10.50 8.33 0.08
N THR A 213 9.19 8.63 0.19
CA THR A 213 8.41 8.46 1.42
C THR A 213 6.92 8.36 1.14
N ALA A 214 6.14 7.79 2.08
CA ALA A 214 4.69 7.86 2.05
C ALA A 214 4.19 9.20 2.58
N VAL A 215 2.99 9.61 2.17
CA VAL A 215 2.34 10.84 2.65
C VAL A 215 1.65 10.59 3.99
N GLY A 216 1.68 11.57 4.90
CA GLY A 216 0.92 11.56 6.16
C GLY A 216 1.43 10.55 7.20
N ILE A 217 2.72 10.29 7.24
CA ILE A 217 3.35 9.39 8.21
C ILE A 217 4.25 10.15 9.19
N GLY A 218 4.38 9.62 10.41
CA GLY A 218 5.02 10.32 11.53
C GLY A 218 6.47 10.74 11.28
N ILE A 219 7.25 9.94 10.54
CA ILE A 219 8.65 10.30 10.22
C ILE A 219 8.74 11.55 9.33
N ASN A 220 7.71 11.87 8.53
CA ASN A 220 7.69 13.11 7.75
C ASN A 220 7.42 14.33 8.63
N GLU A 221 6.60 14.18 9.67
CA GLU A 221 6.38 15.24 10.67
C GLU A 221 7.69 15.56 11.39
N GLU A 222 8.43 14.53 11.81
CA GLU A 222 9.75 14.67 12.41
C GLU A 222 10.71 15.41 11.45
N ALA A 223 10.83 14.94 10.21
CA ALA A 223 11.70 15.54 9.22
C ALA A 223 11.32 17.00 8.92
N ASN A 224 10.02 17.30 8.80
CA ASN A 224 9.51 18.65 8.54
C ASN A 224 9.72 19.61 9.71
N ALA A 225 9.75 19.10 10.95
CA ALA A 225 10.06 19.88 12.13
C ALA A 225 11.56 20.22 12.24
N MET A 226 12.44 19.34 11.74
CA MET A 226 13.89 19.61 11.68
C MET A 226 14.23 20.71 10.66
N GLU A 227 13.72 20.58 9.46
CA GLU A 227 13.83 21.51 8.34
C GLU A 227 12.61 21.30 7.42
N PRO A 228 11.83 22.34 7.07
CA PRO A 228 10.68 22.17 6.20
C PRO A 228 10.97 21.40 4.92
N ILE A 229 10.15 20.38 4.66
CA ILE A 229 10.20 19.56 3.46
C ILE A 229 9.03 19.86 2.53
N ARG A 230 9.13 19.45 1.28
CA ARG A 230 7.98 19.39 0.37
C ARG A 230 8.05 18.17 -0.54
N PHE A 231 6.88 17.66 -0.90
CA PHE A 231 6.76 16.64 -1.94
C PHE A 231 6.90 17.28 -3.33
N LEU A 232 7.57 16.55 -4.22
CA LEU A 232 7.62 16.87 -5.65
C LEU A 232 6.40 16.27 -6.33
N GLY A 233 5.53 17.13 -6.89
CA GLY A 233 4.34 16.69 -7.60
C GLY A 233 4.66 16.14 -9.00
N LEU A 234 3.94 15.11 -9.41
CA LEU A 234 3.88 14.64 -10.79
C LEU A 234 3.06 15.61 -11.63
N ARG A 235 3.58 16.06 -12.77
CA ARG A 235 2.93 17.12 -13.60
C ARG A 235 2.21 16.56 -14.82
N ASN A 236 2.85 15.65 -15.57
CA ASN A 236 2.22 14.98 -16.71
C ASN A 236 1.42 13.78 -16.22
N ILE A 237 0.18 14.01 -15.77
CA ILE A 237 -0.68 13.00 -15.15
C ILE A 237 -0.93 11.81 -16.08
N GLU A 238 -1.23 12.06 -17.37
CA GLU A 238 -1.51 11.00 -18.34
C GLU A 238 -0.27 10.16 -18.62
N GLY A 239 0.87 10.79 -18.91
CA GLY A 239 2.14 10.10 -19.16
C GLY A 239 2.61 9.33 -17.93
N ALA A 240 2.51 9.92 -16.73
CA ALA A 240 2.85 9.26 -15.49
C ALA A 240 1.95 8.04 -15.22
N ASN A 241 0.63 8.13 -15.46
CA ASN A 241 -0.28 6.99 -15.32
C ASN A 241 0.07 5.83 -16.25
N LYS A 242 0.47 6.10 -17.51
CA LYS A 242 0.93 5.04 -18.44
C LYS A 242 2.16 4.29 -17.91
N ILE A 243 3.06 5.00 -17.23
CA ILE A 243 4.26 4.41 -16.62
C ILE A 243 3.86 3.63 -15.36
N LEU A 244 3.13 4.26 -14.45
CA LEU A 244 2.78 3.71 -13.14
C LEU A 244 1.86 2.48 -13.24
N ALA A 245 1.02 2.40 -14.27
CA ALA A 245 0.16 1.23 -14.52
C ALA A 245 0.97 -0.07 -14.63
N LYS A 246 2.20 -0.03 -15.15
CA LYS A 246 3.12 -1.18 -15.22
C LYS A 246 3.48 -1.75 -13.84
N TYR A 247 3.34 -0.91 -12.80
CA TYR A 247 3.67 -1.21 -11.41
C TYR A 247 2.43 -1.38 -10.52
N GLY A 248 1.23 -1.36 -11.10
CA GLY A 248 -0.02 -1.43 -10.33
C GLY A 248 -0.32 -0.19 -9.51
N ALA A 249 0.22 0.96 -9.91
CA ALA A 249 0.01 2.25 -9.27
C ALA A 249 -0.63 3.25 -10.24
N SER A 250 -1.11 4.36 -9.69
CA SER A 250 -1.68 5.47 -10.46
C SER A 250 -1.28 6.81 -9.85
N VAL A 251 -1.47 7.89 -10.60
CA VAL A 251 -1.35 9.25 -10.06
C VAL A 251 -2.62 9.59 -9.31
N VAL A 252 -2.47 10.10 -8.09
CA VAL A 252 -3.58 10.56 -7.26
C VAL A 252 -3.27 11.94 -6.67
N LYS A 253 -4.30 12.76 -6.47
CA LYS A 253 -4.18 14.00 -5.71
C LYS A 253 -3.94 13.66 -4.25
N SER A 254 -2.91 14.23 -3.65
CA SER A 254 -2.59 14.03 -2.24
C SER A 254 -3.58 14.75 -1.33
N GLU A 255 -3.85 14.15 -0.18
CA GLU A 255 -4.48 14.84 0.94
C GLU A 255 -3.46 15.77 1.64
N PRO A 256 -3.92 16.79 2.40
CA PRO A 256 -3.05 17.64 3.19
C PRO A 256 -2.25 16.82 4.22
N ALA A 257 -0.94 17.07 4.27
CA ALA A 257 0.00 16.46 5.21
C ALA A 257 1.30 17.27 5.26
N ALA A 258 2.21 16.95 6.18
CA ALA A 258 3.53 17.57 6.22
C ALA A 258 4.23 17.45 4.85
N GLY A 259 4.71 18.57 4.35
CA GLY A 259 5.36 18.68 3.05
C GLY A 259 4.44 18.72 1.83
N ILE A 260 3.13 18.57 1.96
CA ILE A 260 2.19 18.75 0.86
C ILE A 260 1.87 20.24 0.69
N LYS A 261 2.08 20.77 -0.52
CA LYS A 261 1.85 22.17 -0.87
C LYS A 261 0.81 22.27 -2.00
N GLY A 262 -0.36 22.82 -1.69
CA GLY A 262 -1.44 22.99 -2.68
C GLY A 262 -1.85 21.67 -3.35
N ASP A 263 -2.19 21.73 -4.63
CA ASP A 263 -2.60 20.58 -5.44
C ASP A 263 -1.37 19.74 -5.85
N THR A 264 -0.92 18.88 -4.95
CA THR A 264 0.21 18.00 -5.20
C THR A 264 -0.29 16.61 -5.63
N TYR A 265 0.18 16.14 -6.78
CA TYR A 265 -0.13 14.81 -7.32
C TYR A 265 1.03 13.86 -7.08
N VAL A 266 0.74 12.71 -6.51
CA VAL A 266 1.73 11.70 -6.10
C VAL A 266 1.32 10.32 -6.60
N ILE A 267 2.14 9.28 -6.38
CA ILE A 267 1.73 7.92 -6.68
C ILE A 267 0.78 7.39 -5.61
N GLY A 268 -0.19 6.56 -6.05
CA GLY A 268 -1.11 5.83 -5.18
C GLY A 268 -1.16 4.35 -5.57
N TYR A 269 -1.07 3.47 -4.58
CA TYR A 269 -1.11 2.02 -4.76
C TYR A 269 -1.78 1.33 -3.56
N PRO A 270 -2.26 0.08 -3.68
CA PRO A 270 -2.78 -0.69 -2.55
C PRO A 270 -1.68 -1.10 -1.56
N LEU A 271 -1.97 -0.98 -0.27
CA LEU A 271 -1.16 -1.51 0.82
C LEU A 271 -2.04 -2.49 1.61
N HIS A 272 -1.74 -3.77 1.56
CA HIS A 272 -2.60 -4.82 2.07
C HIS A 272 -1.98 -5.63 3.22
N LEU A 273 -2.82 -6.39 3.91
CA LEU A 273 -2.44 -7.33 4.94
C LEU A 273 -2.29 -8.72 4.32
N VAL A 274 -1.16 -9.34 4.55
CA VAL A 274 -0.86 -10.70 4.12
C VAL A 274 -0.61 -11.63 5.29
N SER A 275 -0.74 -12.92 5.04
CA SER A 275 -0.40 -14.04 5.91
C SER A 275 0.24 -15.14 5.07
N SER A 276 0.34 -16.35 5.59
CA SER A 276 0.82 -17.52 4.86
C SER A 276 -0.09 -18.74 5.07
N THR A 277 0.06 -19.76 4.23
CA THR A 277 -0.63 -21.04 4.39
C THR A 277 -0.24 -21.79 5.68
N GLN A 278 0.81 -21.34 6.38
CA GLN A 278 1.23 -21.89 7.67
C GLN A 278 0.36 -21.41 8.84
N VAL A 279 -0.41 -20.34 8.65
CA VAL A 279 -1.35 -19.85 9.67
C VAL A 279 -2.68 -20.57 9.48
N ASN A 280 -3.23 -21.14 10.55
CA ASN A 280 -4.46 -21.92 10.47
C ASN A 280 -5.70 -21.03 10.23
N ASP A 281 -6.74 -21.63 9.68
CA ASP A 281 -7.98 -20.95 9.28
C ASP A 281 -8.69 -20.26 10.47
N ARG A 282 -8.61 -20.83 11.68
CA ARG A 282 -9.22 -20.25 12.88
C ARG A 282 -8.55 -18.92 13.26
N THR A 283 -7.21 -18.89 13.24
CA THR A 283 -6.46 -17.66 13.51
C THR A 283 -6.83 -16.56 12.54
N ILE A 284 -6.84 -16.85 11.23
CA ILE A 284 -7.24 -15.88 10.22
C ILE A 284 -8.67 -15.39 10.44
N SER A 285 -9.62 -16.29 10.68
CA SER A 285 -11.05 -15.93 10.86
C SER A 285 -11.25 -15.07 12.08
N VAL A 286 -10.64 -15.40 13.22
CA VAL A 286 -10.76 -14.64 14.47
C VAL A 286 -10.17 -13.24 14.31
N MET A 287 -8.96 -13.15 13.76
CA MET A 287 -8.28 -11.87 13.59
C MET A 287 -8.99 -10.98 12.56
N LEU A 288 -9.40 -11.55 11.42
CA LEU A 288 -10.10 -10.81 10.37
C LEU A 288 -11.45 -10.28 10.88
N LYS A 289 -12.20 -11.10 11.62
CA LYS A 289 -13.46 -10.68 12.26
C LYS A 289 -13.25 -9.56 13.26
N ALA A 290 -12.21 -9.64 14.09
CA ALA A 290 -11.89 -8.60 15.07
C ALA A 290 -11.63 -7.26 14.38
N TRP A 291 -10.90 -7.22 13.28
CA TRP A 291 -10.62 -5.99 12.53
C TRP A 291 -11.85 -5.50 11.75
N TRP A 292 -12.60 -6.39 11.14
CA TRP A 292 -13.79 -6.07 10.35
C TRP A 292 -14.90 -5.43 11.18
N ASP A 293 -15.16 -5.97 12.37
CA ASP A 293 -16.22 -5.49 13.26
C ASP A 293 -15.85 -4.18 13.96
N ASN A 294 -14.54 -3.87 14.06
CA ASN A 294 -14.04 -2.73 14.80
C ASN A 294 -13.34 -1.66 13.91
N LEU A 295 -13.72 -1.58 12.61
CA LEU A 295 -13.18 -0.54 11.71
C LEU A 295 -13.37 0.89 12.24
N PRO A 296 -14.53 1.28 12.84
CA PRO A 296 -14.66 2.63 13.41
C PRO A 296 -13.64 2.93 14.51
N GLU A 297 -13.26 1.94 15.32
CA GLU A 297 -12.23 2.12 16.34
C GLU A 297 -10.85 2.29 15.69
N LEU A 298 -10.51 1.49 14.68
CA LEU A 298 -9.27 1.62 13.92
C LEU A 298 -9.11 3.03 13.34
N GLU A 299 -10.17 3.63 12.80
CA GLU A 299 -10.16 4.99 12.26
C GLU A 299 -9.81 6.06 13.31
N THR A 300 -10.10 5.83 14.59
CA THR A 300 -9.71 6.73 15.67
C THR A 300 -8.24 6.62 16.05
N ILE A 301 -7.62 5.46 15.78
CA ILE A 301 -6.21 5.20 16.13
C ILE A 301 -5.27 5.88 15.14
N HIS A 302 -5.56 5.80 13.82
CA HIS A 302 -4.70 6.44 12.82
C HIS A 302 -5.48 6.81 11.56
N PRO A 303 -5.25 8.01 10.95
CA PRO A 303 -5.98 8.49 9.76
C PRO A 303 -5.92 7.55 8.55
N LEU A 304 -4.87 6.75 8.37
CA LEU A 304 -4.77 5.77 7.29
C LEU A 304 -5.91 4.76 7.29
N PHE A 305 -6.50 4.44 8.45
CA PHE A 305 -7.63 3.51 8.52
C PHE A 305 -8.92 4.07 7.90
N LYS A 306 -9.05 5.39 7.71
CA LYS A 306 -10.15 5.97 6.93
C LYS A 306 -10.17 5.48 5.47
N LYS A 307 -9.04 4.97 4.99
CA LYS A 307 -8.88 4.36 3.65
C LYS A 307 -8.95 2.82 3.68
N TRP A 308 -9.04 2.22 4.87
CA TRP A 308 -9.22 0.77 5.08
C TRP A 308 -10.70 0.43 5.12
N LYS A 309 -11.38 0.52 3.97
CA LYS A 309 -12.83 0.38 3.89
C LYS A 309 -13.26 -1.04 3.58
N LYS A 310 -14.45 -1.44 4.04
CA LYS A 310 -15.00 -2.80 3.83
C LYS A 310 -15.02 -3.21 2.36
N GLU A 311 -15.41 -2.31 1.46
CA GLU A 311 -15.44 -2.54 0.02
C GLU A 311 -14.06 -2.77 -0.62
N HIS A 312 -12.96 -2.38 0.07
CA HIS A 312 -11.60 -2.60 -0.39
C HIS A 312 -10.95 -3.87 0.18
N GLN A 313 -11.61 -4.59 1.09
CA GLN A 313 -11.01 -5.74 1.76
C GLN A 313 -10.90 -6.96 0.83
N ALA A 314 -11.92 -7.20 -0.01
CA ALA A 314 -11.93 -8.24 -1.02
C ALA A 314 -11.62 -7.64 -2.40
N LEU A 315 -10.34 -7.49 -2.73
CA LEU A 315 -9.90 -6.92 -4.00
C LEU A 315 -10.36 -7.78 -5.19
N THR A 316 -10.69 -7.14 -6.32
CA THR A 316 -11.02 -7.82 -7.57
C THR A 316 -9.80 -8.00 -8.48
N ASN A 317 -8.73 -7.24 -8.25
CA ASN A 317 -7.50 -7.22 -9.06
C ASN A 317 -6.27 -7.64 -8.25
N TYR A 318 -6.47 -8.53 -7.28
CA TYR A 318 -5.36 -9.04 -6.47
C TYR A 318 -4.34 -9.84 -7.30
N THR A 319 -3.09 -9.81 -6.87
CA THR A 319 -1.95 -10.43 -7.56
C THR A 319 -1.37 -11.63 -6.81
N VAL A 320 -1.81 -11.87 -5.59
CA VAL A 320 -1.45 -12.98 -4.72
C VAL A 320 -2.73 -13.60 -4.20
N PRO A 321 -2.87 -14.94 -4.16
CA PRO A 321 -4.09 -15.60 -3.73
C PRO A 321 -4.53 -15.18 -2.32
N TYR A 322 -5.84 -15.08 -2.11
CA TYR A 322 -6.37 -14.90 -0.75
C TYR A 322 -6.23 -16.18 0.07
N HIS A 323 -6.08 -16.02 1.38
CA HIS A 323 -6.15 -17.12 2.33
C HIS A 323 -7.56 -17.76 2.31
N SER A 324 -7.66 -19.09 2.35
CA SER A 324 -8.94 -19.82 2.28
C SER A 324 -9.97 -19.33 3.29
N ALA A 325 -9.55 -19.11 4.53
CA ALA A 325 -10.42 -18.57 5.58
C ALA A 325 -10.88 -17.13 5.31
N ALA A 326 -10.03 -16.30 4.67
CA ALA A 326 -10.43 -14.95 4.28
C ALA A 326 -11.46 -14.97 3.14
N VAL A 327 -11.28 -15.85 2.15
CA VAL A 327 -12.27 -16.07 1.09
C VAL A 327 -13.62 -16.43 1.68
N LYS A 328 -13.65 -17.45 2.57
CA LYS A 328 -14.87 -17.90 3.25
C LYS A 328 -15.53 -16.75 4.03
N PHE A 329 -14.73 -16.00 4.80
CA PHE A 329 -15.23 -14.85 5.55
C PHE A 329 -15.88 -13.79 4.64
N TYR A 330 -15.25 -13.44 3.51
CA TYR A 330 -15.79 -12.45 2.59
C TYR A 330 -16.99 -12.94 1.79
N GLN A 331 -17.11 -14.25 1.53
CA GLN A 331 -18.32 -14.88 0.99
C GLN A 331 -19.48 -14.75 1.97
N GLU A 332 -19.28 -15.09 3.25
CA GLU A 332 -20.27 -14.95 4.32
C GLU A 332 -20.67 -13.47 4.56
N ALA A 333 -19.72 -12.54 4.42
CA ALA A 333 -19.96 -11.11 4.52
C ALA A 333 -20.62 -10.49 3.25
N GLY A 334 -20.81 -11.27 2.18
CA GLY A 334 -21.45 -10.83 0.93
C GLY A 334 -20.62 -9.87 0.08
N VAL A 335 -19.30 -9.80 0.29
CA VAL A 335 -18.39 -8.90 -0.47
C VAL A 335 -17.47 -9.66 -1.44
N TRP A 336 -17.50 -10.98 -1.45
CA TRP A 336 -16.82 -11.82 -2.43
C TRP A 336 -17.74 -12.15 -3.58
N SER A 337 -17.41 -11.77 -4.79
CA SER A 337 -18.25 -11.87 -5.98
C SER A 337 -17.63 -12.79 -7.04
N ALA A 338 -18.37 -13.04 -8.11
CA ALA A 338 -17.89 -13.77 -9.29
C ALA A 338 -16.61 -13.16 -9.91
N LYS A 339 -16.33 -11.86 -9.71
CA LYS A 339 -15.12 -11.22 -10.18
C LYS A 339 -13.89 -11.72 -9.43
N GLN A 340 -13.95 -11.85 -8.11
CA GLN A 340 -12.87 -12.43 -7.31
C GLN A 340 -12.65 -13.91 -7.64
N GLU A 341 -13.74 -14.67 -7.87
CA GLU A 341 -13.64 -16.08 -8.32
C GLU A 341 -12.99 -16.21 -9.69
N ALA A 342 -13.35 -15.36 -10.65
CA ALA A 342 -12.71 -15.33 -11.97
C ALA A 342 -11.21 -15.01 -11.82
N ARG A 343 -10.87 -14.01 -11.00
CA ARG A 343 -9.47 -13.64 -10.75
C ARG A 343 -8.67 -14.77 -10.09
N ALA A 344 -9.25 -15.52 -9.16
CA ALA A 344 -8.60 -16.70 -8.59
C ALA A 344 -8.21 -17.73 -9.66
N LYS A 345 -9.12 -18.01 -10.61
CA LYS A 345 -8.85 -18.92 -11.73
C LYS A 345 -7.78 -18.41 -12.70
N GLU A 346 -7.65 -17.09 -12.85
CA GLU A 346 -6.63 -16.48 -13.71
C GLU A 346 -5.23 -16.63 -13.12
N ILE A 347 -5.04 -16.38 -11.81
CA ILE A 347 -3.73 -16.36 -11.19
C ILE A 347 -3.27 -17.70 -10.64
N CYS A 348 -4.19 -18.65 -10.41
CA CYS A 348 -3.86 -19.98 -9.90
C CYS A 348 -3.49 -20.96 -11.03
N SER A 349 -2.52 -21.82 -10.75
CA SER A 349 -2.08 -22.89 -11.65
C SER A 349 -2.92 -24.16 -11.47
#